data_7c0977e60f9376aec4a39b951855a032
#
_entry.id   7c0977e60f9376aec4a39b951855a032
#
_cell.length_a   1.000
_cell.length_b   1.000
_cell.length_c   1.000
_cell.angle_alpha   90.00
_cell.angle_beta   90.00
_cell.angle_gamma   90.00
#
_symmetry.space_group_name_H-M   'P 1'
#
loop_
_entity.id
_entity.type
_entity.pdbx_description
1 polymer ?
#
loop_
_entity_poly.entity_id
_entity_poly.type
_entity_poly.pdbx_seq_one_letter_code
_entity_poly.pdbx_strand_id
1 'polypeptide(L)'
;MSVQVEGVQELIDYYDKIGDKKIPKKALKKAGDHVLKVEKRVAESKHYKYSRRNGDSGKNHLKRFPVWTRNNQFFVDIGIKGKENKWKQVRGLYFNHYGFYHNGWHKKNTRKRRLRGEIHPKYIAGTRWMDVAFTQSNKEAYDIFSNELMEGLK
;
A
#
# COMPACT_ATOMS: atom_id res chain seq x y z
N MET A 1 6.44 0.32 -0.09
CA MET A 1 6.50 1.78 -0.22
C MET A 1 6.61 2.35 1.19
N SER A 2 7.65 3.10 1.51
CA SER A 2 7.81 3.78 2.79
C SER A 2 7.39 5.24 2.59
N VAL A 3 6.55 5.76 3.47
CA VAL A 3 6.19 7.18 3.49
C VAL A 3 7.25 7.89 4.31
N GLN A 4 8.06 8.71 3.68
CA GLN A 4 8.98 9.63 4.35
C GLN A 4 8.31 10.99 4.45
N VAL A 5 8.08 11.48 5.67
CA VAL A 5 7.50 12.80 5.91
C VAL A 5 8.64 13.75 6.25
N GLU A 6 8.89 14.73 5.40
CA GLU A 6 9.88 15.78 5.64
C GLU A 6 9.42 16.72 6.76
N GLY A 7 10.35 17.25 7.55
CA GLY A 7 10.04 18.10 8.70
C GLY A 7 9.79 17.36 10.02
N VAL A 8 9.68 16.04 9.98
CA VAL A 8 9.47 15.21 11.18
C VAL A 8 10.73 15.13 12.03
N GLN A 9 11.92 15.30 11.44
CA GLN A 9 13.17 15.16 12.16
C GLN A 9 13.33 16.22 13.25
N GLU A 10 13.00 17.46 12.97
CA GLU A 10 13.07 18.55 13.94
C GLU A 10 12.11 18.31 15.11
N LEU A 11 10.93 17.78 14.84
CA LEU A 11 9.97 17.39 15.87
C LEU A 11 10.43 16.17 16.66
N ILE A 12 11.08 15.21 16.03
CA ILE A 12 11.66 14.03 16.69
C ILE A 12 12.83 14.44 17.60
N ASP A 13 13.69 15.34 17.14
CA ASP A 13 14.79 15.88 17.94
C ASP A 13 14.27 16.65 19.15
N TYR A 14 13.16 17.37 18.99
CA TYR A 14 12.46 18.00 20.09
C TYR A 14 11.91 17.00 21.10
N TYR A 15 11.31 15.90 20.62
CA TYR A 15 10.80 14.81 21.47
C TYR A 15 11.88 13.92 22.07
N ASP A 16 13.01 13.73 21.40
CA ASP A 16 14.17 13.06 21.98
C ASP A 16 14.73 13.86 23.18
N LYS A 17 14.63 15.20 23.14
CA LYS A 17 14.93 16.07 24.26
C LYS A 17 13.96 15.91 25.44
N ILE A 18 12.69 15.61 25.15
CA ILE A 18 11.64 15.38 26.18
C ILE A 18 11.64 13.91 26.65
N GLY A 19 12.32 13.00 25.96
CA GLY A 19 12.51 11.61 26.38
C GLY A 19 11.34 10.68 26.13
N ASP A 20 10.21 11.11 25.52
CA ASP A 20 9.06 10.22 25.26
C ASP A 20 8.90 9.80 23.80
N LYS A 21 9.56 8.68 23.48
CA LYS A 21 9.45 8.04 22.13
C LYS A 21 8.07 7.44 21.83
N LYS A 22 7.14 7.42 22.78
CA LYS A 22 5.81 6.82 22.59
C LYS A 22 4.88 7.73 21.79
N ILE A 23 4.99 9.06 22.00
CA ILE A 23 4.13 10.05 21.37
C ILE A 23 4.30 10.05 19.84
N PRO A 24 5.52 10.22 19.28
CA PRO A 24 5.69 10.17 17.82
C PRO A 24 5.30 8.81 17.21
N LYS A 25 5.51 7.70 17.92
CA LYS A 25 5.05 6.38 17.46
C LYS A 25 3.53 6.29 17.40
N LYS A 26 2.82 6.86 18.38
CA LYS A 26 1.35 6.90 18.40
C LYS A 26 0.83 7.77 17.26
N ALA A 27 1.40 8.97 17.06
CA ALA A 27 1.03 9.89 16.00
C ALA A 27 1.23 9.25 14.62
N LEU A 28 2.40 8.64 14.38
CA LEU A 28 2.69 7.95 13.13
C LEU A 28 1.77 6.76 12.88
N LYS A 29 1.37 6.07 13.94
CA LYS A 29 0.40 4.98 13.86
C LYS A 29 -0.96 5.49 13.36
N LYS A 30 -1.49 6.58 13.92
CA LYS A 30 -2.77 7.17 13.52
C LYS A 30 -2.73 7.69 12.07
N ALA A 31 -1.67 8.42 11.70
CA ALA A 31 -1.46 8.86 10.33
C ALA A 31 -1.40 7.67 9.35
N GLY A 32 -0.69 6.61 9.71
CA GLY A 32 -0.63 5.39 8.90
C GLY A 32 -1.97 4.66 8.77
N ASP A 33 -2.80 4.67 9.81
CA ASP A 33 -4.16 4.09 9.75
C ASP A 33 -5.06 4.90 8.79
N HIS A 34 -4.88 6.23 8.72
CA HIS A 34 -5.56 7.08 7.74
C HIS A 34 -5.13 6.72 6.31
N VAL A 35 -3.82 6.66 6.03
CA VAL A 35 -3.30 6.27 4.70
C VAL A 35 -3.84 4.90 4.29
N LEU A 36 -3.82 3.92 5.18
CA LEU A 36 -4.38 2.58 4.92
C LEU A 36 -5.86 2.63 4.52
N LYS A 37 -6.65 3.48 5.18
CA LYS A 37 -8.07 3.67 4.85
C LYS A 37 -8.24 4.23 3.43
N VAL A 38 -7.43 5.21 3.05
CA VAL A 38 -7.45 5.78 1.70
C VAL A 38 -6.98 4.77 0.67
N GLU A 39 -5.90 4.03 0.93
CA GLU A 39 -5.43 2.95 0.04
C GLU A 39 -6.51 1.90 -0.24
N LYS A 40 -7.21 1.44 0.79
CA LYS A 40 -8.31 0.49 0.65
C LYS A 40 -9.44 1.05 -0.22
N ARG A 41 -9.81 2.32 -0.02
CA ARG A 41 -10.84 3.02 -0.81
C ARG A 41 -10.44 3.15 -2.28
N VAL A 42 -9.20 3.59 -2.54
CA VAL A 42 -8.69 3.76 -3.91
C VAL A 42 -8.57 2.41 -4.61
N ALA A 43 -8.04 1.39 -3.93
CA ALA A 43 -7.97 0.04 -4.48
C ALA A 43 -9.36 -0.50 -4.86
N GLU A 44 -10.38 -0.18 -4.08
CA GLU A 44 -11.76 -0.57 -4.36
C GLU A 44 -12.37 0.21 -5.53
N SER A 45 -12.16 1.54 -5.59
CA SER A 45 -12.68 2.41 -6.65
C SER A 45 -12.10 2.10 -8.02
N LYS A 46 -10.86 1.61 -8.09
CA LYS A 46 -10.20 1.19 -9.33
C LYS A 46 -10.63 -0.20 -9.81
N HIS A 47 -11.80 -0.66 -9.34
CA HIS A 47 -12.47 -1.89 -9.78
C HIS A 47 -11.64 -3.15 -9.63
N TYR A 48 -11.04 -3.29 -8.48
CA TYR A 48 -10.40 -4.53 -8.15
C TYR A 48 -11.43 -5.61 -7.78
N LYS A 49 -12.21 -6.02 -8.75
CA LYS A 49 -13.01 -7.27 -8.69
C LYS A 49 -12.05 -8.44 -8.77
N TYR A 50 -11.24 -8.64 -7.73
CA TYR A 50 -10.38 -9.79 -7.73
C TYR A 50 -11.06 -10.99 -7.09
N SER A 51 -10.94 -12.08 -7.85
CA SER A 51 -11.29 -13.42 -7.47
C SER A 51 -12.77 -13.70 -7.31
N ARG A 52 -13.45 -13.89 -8.43
CA ARG A 52 -14.75 -14.59 -8.46
C ARG A 52 -14.71 -15.99 -7.80
N ARG A 53 -13.53 -16.55 -7.56
CA ARG A 53 -13.38 -17.91 -7.01
C ARG A 53 -13.33 -17.98 -5.49
N ASN A 54 -12.87 -16.95 -4.79
CA ASN A 54 -12.65 -17.05 -3.33
C ASN A 54 -13.32 -15.92 -2.53
N GLY A 55 -14.09 -15.02 -3.14
CA GLY A 55 -14.80 -13.95 -2.40
C GLY A 55 -13.90 -12.92 -1.69
N ASP A 56 -12.59 -13.12 -1.69
CA ASP A 56 -11.66 -12.27 -0.97
C ASP A 56 -11.18 -11.13 -1.86
N SER A 57 -11.52 -9.90 -1.48
CA SER A 57 -10.98 -8.73 -2.15
C SER A 57 -9.55 -8.49 -1.66
N GLY A 58 -8.60 -8.34 -2.58
CA GLY A 58 -7.20 -8.09 -2.24
C GLY A 58 -6.98 -6.92 -1.26
N LYS A 59 -7.96 -5.98 -1.15
CA LYS A 59 -7.95 -4.88 -0.19
C LYS A 59 -7.86 -5.35 1.27
N ASN A 60 -8.38 -6.54 1.59
CA ASN A 60 -8.35 -7.09 2.95
C ASN A 60 -6.93 -7.49 3.37
N HIS A 61 -6.02 -7.64 2.41
CA HIS A 61 -4.61 -7.94 2.65
C HIS A 61 -3.74 -6.70 2.77
N LEU A 62 -4.29 -5.51 2.50
CA LEU A 62 -3.63 -4.24 2.80
C LEU A 62 -3.60 -4.01 4.31
N LYS A 63 -2.42 -3.78 4.85
CA LYS A 63 -2.19 -3.61 6.28
C LYS A 63 -1.19 -2.49 6.54
N ARG A 64 -1.37 -1.83 7.66
CA ARG A 64 -0.32 -1.03 8.28
C ARG A 64 0.54 -1.96 9.14
N PHE A 65 1.85 -1.88 8.98
CA PHE A 65 2.81 -2.62 9.78
C PHE A 65 3.12 -1.88 11.07
N PRO A 66 3.71 -2.56 12.07
CA PRO A 66 4.19 -1.90 13.28
C PRO A 66 5.17 -0.79 12.93
N VAL A 67 5.15 0.29 13.72
CA VAL A 67 6.15 1.35 13.61
C VAL A 67 7.51 0.78 13.99
N TRP A 68 8.49 0.98 13.15
CA TRP A 68 9.87 0.55 13.37
C TRP A 68 10.82 1.74 13.33
N THR A 69 12.04 1.55 13.82
CA THR A 69 13.02 2.63 13.96
C THR A 69 14.32 2.24 13.26
N ARG A 70 14.87 3.16 12.51
CA ARG A 70 16.21 3.04 11.90
C ARG A 70 16.88 4.40 11.95
N ASN A 71 18.14 4.46 12.42
CA ASN A 71 18.93 5.68 12.56
C ASN A 71 18.16 6.81 13.28
N ASN A 72 17.51 6.50 14.39
CA ASN A 72 16.64 7.40 15.16
C ASN A 72 15.40 7.95 14.42
N GLN A 73 15.13 7.51 13.21
CA GLN A 73 13.92 7.85 12.47
C GLN A 73 12.85 6.79 12.68
N PHE A 74 11.59 7.23 12.75
CA PHE A 74 10.44 6.34 12.85
C PHE A 74 9.80 6.14 11.49
N PHE A 75 9.45 4.90 11.18
CA PHE A 75 8.82 4.52 9.92
C PHE A 75 7.57 3.68 10.19
N VAL A 76 6.59 3.86 9.32
CA VAL A 76 5.44 2.98 9.24
C VAL A 76 5.25 2.52 7.80
N ASP A 77 5.25 1.24 7.58
CA ASP A 77 5.02 0.66 6.27
C ASP A 77 3.52 0.36 6.11
N ILE A 78 2.98 0.71 4.95
CA ILE A 78 1.61 0.41 4.58
C ILE A 78 1.64 -0.33 3.25
N GLY A 79 0.85 -1.39 3.15
CA GLY A 79 0.81 -2.16 1.92
C GLY A 79 0.57 -3.65 2.15
N ILE A 80 1.16 -4.47 1.30
CA ILE A 80 0.95 -5.91 1.26
C ILE A 80 2.20 -6.60 1.77
N LYS A 81 2.06 -7.38 2.84
CA LYS A 81 3.10 -8.32 3.25
C LYS A 81 2.72 -9.72 2.76
N GLY A 82 3.37 -10.16 1.68
CA GLY A 82 3.22 -11.52 1.18
C GLY A 82 4.06 -12.50 2.01
N LYS A 83 3.41 -13.46 2.68
CA LYS A 83 4.00 -14.79 2.86
C LYS A 83 3.58 -15.60 1.62
N GLU A 84 4.38 -16.59 1.21
CA GLU A 84 4.21 -17.37 -0.03
C GLU A 84 2.77 -17.80 -0.31
N ASN A 85 2.06 -18.26 0.71
CA ASN A 85 0.66 -18.71 0.59
C ASN A 85 -0.35 -17.57 0.32
N LYS A 86 0.04 -16.31 0.52
CA LYS A 86 -0.84 -15.15 0.32
C LYS A 86 -0.58 -14.43 -1.01
N TRP A 87 0.52 -14.75 -1.70
CA TRP A 87 0.81 -14.14 -3.00
C TRP A 87 -0.32 -14.31 -4.01
N LYS A 88 -0.93 -15.49 -4.06
CA LYS A 88 -2.06 -15.77 -4.95
C LYS A 88 -3.25 -14.83 -4.71
N GLN A 89 -3.43 -14.34 -3.49
CA GLN A 89 -4.54 -13.46 -3.09
C GLN A 89 -4.24 -11.99 -3.41
N VAL A 90 -2.97 -11.60 -3.34
CA VAL A 90 -2.55 -10.18 -3.47
C VAL A 90 -1.90 -9.84 -4.81
N ARG A 91 -1.47 -10.86 -5.57
CA ARG A 91 -0.80 -10.67 -6.88
C ARG A 91 -1.56 -9.76 -7.83
N GLY A 92 -2.86 -9.80 -7.72
CA GLY A 92 -3.69 -8.98 -8.53
C GLY A 92 -3.57 -7.49 -8.21
N LEU A 93 -3.56 -7.08 -6.94
CA LEU A 93 -3.31 -5.69 -6.54
C LEU A 93 -1.95 -5.21 -7.04
N TYR A 94 -0.94 -6.09 -6.95
CA TYR A 94 0.39 -5.83 -7.46
C TYR A 94 0.39 -5.59 -8.98
N PHE A 95 -0.19 -6.52 -9.75
CA PHE A 95 -0.25 -6.42 -11.21
C PHE A 95 -1.08 -5.23 -11.68
N ASN A 96 -2.12 -4.87 -10.93
CA ASN A 96 -2.89 -3.69 -11.25
C ASN A 96 -2.11 -2.40 -11.00
N HIS A 97 -1.27 -2.38 -9.99
CA HIS A 97 -0.43 -1.21 -9.74
C HIS A 97 0.64 -1.05 -10.83
N TYR A 98 1.42 -2.11 -11.07
CA TYR A 98 2.58 -2.06 -11.97
C TYR A 98 2.29 -2.39 -13.43
N GLY A 99 1.18 -3.05 -13.70
CA GLY A 99 0.93 -3.68 -14.99
C GLY A 99 1.57 -5.07 -15.12
N PHE A 100 1.27 -5.73 -16.21
CA PHE A 100 1.80 -7.07 -16.47
C PHE A 100 1.71 -7.45 -17.95
N TYR A 101 2.54 -8.39 -18.36
CA TYR A 101 2.42 -9.03 -19.67
C TYR A 101 1.42 -10.16 -19.63
N HIS A 102 0.42 -10.07 -20.48
CA HIS A 102 -0.57 -11.12 -20.65
C HIS A 102 -0.18 -12.03 -21.82
N ASN A 103 0.09 -13.29 -21.52
CA ASN A 103 0.55 -14.27 -22.51
C ASN A 103 -0.56 -14.81 -23.45
N GLY A 104 -1.63 -14.02 -23.63
CA GLY A 104 -2.78 -14.40 -24.44
C GLY A 104 -3.84 -15.18 -23.67
N TRP A 105 -5.12 -14.99 -24.05
CA TRP A 105 -6.24 -15.76 -23.53
C TRP A 105 -6.33 -17.08 -24.29
N HIS A 106 -6.06 -18.18 -23.63
CA HIS A 106 -6.47 -19.48 -24.15
C HIS A 106 -7.95 -19.68 -23.86
N LYS A 107 -8.80 -19.46 -24.85
CA LYS A 107 -10.17 -19.98 -24.77
C LYS A 107 -10.10 -21.49 -24.58
N LYS A 108 -10.87 -22.04 -23.63
CA LYS A 108 -10.85 -23.44 -23.20
C LYS A 108 -10.95 -24.48 -24.33
N ASN A 109 -11.35 -24.10 -25.54
CA ASN A 109 -11.58 -24.99 -26.67
C ASN A 109 -10.44 -25.06 -27.71
N THR A 110 -9.20 -24.71 -27.35
CA THR A 110 -8.17 -24.61 -28.37
C THR A 110 -6.90 -25.38 -28.05
N ARG A 111 -7.02 -26.69 -27.77
CA ARG A 111 -5.88 -27.61 -27.95
C ARG A 111 -5.24 -27.47 -29.36
N LYS A 112 -6.07 -27.22 -30.40
CA LYS A 112 -5.64 -26.97 -31.78
C LYS A 112 -5.01 -25.57 -32.02
N ARG A 113 -5.24 -24.55 -31.18
CA ARG A 113 -4.65 -23.21 -31.35
C ARG A 113 -3.28 -23.07 -30.71
N ARG A 114 -2.88 -23.97 -29.83
CA ARG A 114 -1.50 -24.00 -29.31
C ARG A 114 -0.45 -24.26 -30.42
N LEU A 115 -0.88 -24.82 -31.52
CA LEU A 115 -0.03 -25.17 -32.65
C LEU A 115 -0.12 -24.18 -33.84
N ARG A 116 -0.99 -23.18 -33.75
CA ARG A 116 -1.20 -22.21 -34.82
C ARG A 116 -1.15 -20.80 -34.27
N GLY A 117 0.00 -20.24 -34.20
CA GLY A 117 0.05 -18.80 -34.03
C GLY A 117 0.94 -18.32 -32.94
N GLU A 118 1.72 -17.39 -33.32
CA GLU A 118 2.54 -16.56 -32.45
C GLU A 118 1.66 -15.96 -31.35
N ILE A 119 1.95 -16.30 -30.13
CA ILE A 119 1.33 -15.68 -28.97
C ILE A 119 2.06 -14.35 -28.76
N HIS A 120 1.47 -13.26 -29.24
CA HIS A 120 1.99 -11.93 -28.95
C HIS A 120 1.60 -11.56 -27.53
N PRO A 121 2.54 -11.49 -26.58
CA PRO A 121 2.26 -11.03 -25.23
C PRO A 121 1.84 -9.56 -25.29
N LYS A 122 0.65 -9.26 -24.80
CA LYS A 122 0.17 -7.88 -24.69
C LYS A 122 0.50 -7.34 -23.32
N TYR A 123 1.19 -6.19 -23.27
CA TYR A 123 1.36 -5.47 -22.02
C TYR A 123 0.05 -4.78 -21.62
N ILE A 124 -0.38 -5.00 -20.39
CA ILE A 124 -1.51 -4.32 -19.74
C ILE A 124 -0.91 -3.34 -18.75
N ALA A 125 -1.10 -2.05 -19.02
CA ALA A 125 -0.58 -0.99 -18.17
C ALA A 125 -1.22 -1.02 -16.78
N GLY A 126 -0.42 -0.76 -15.76
CA GLY A 126 -0.91 -0.61 -14.39
C GLY A 126 -1.64 0.70 -14.16
N THR A 127 -2.49 0.72 -13.15
CA THR A 127 -3.29 1.91 -12.78
C THR A 127 -2.58 2.86 -11.83
N ARG A 128 -1.42 2.47 -11.31
CA ARG A 128 -0.65 3.23 -10.30
C ARG A 128 -1.49 3.65 -9.09
N TRP A 129 -2.41 2.79 -8.68
CA TRP A 129 -3.38 3.12 -7.64
C TRP A 129 -2.76 3.47 -6.28
N MET A 130 -1.59 2.91 -5.93
CA MET A 130 -0.87 3.28 -4.70
C MET A 130 -0.39 4.73 -4.76
N ASP A 131 0.12 5.17 -5.91
CA ASP A 131 0.59 6.55 -6.09
C ASP A 131 -0.59 7.54 -5.96
N VAL A 132 -1.74 7.17 -6.53
CA VAL A 132 -2.98 7.95 -6.39
C VAL A 132 -3.43 8.01 -4.94
N ALA A 133 -3.39 6.88 -4.23
CA ALA A 133 -3.77 6.83 -2.82
C ALA A 133 -2.83 7.69 -1.95
N PHE A 134 -1.53 7.62 -2.21
CA PHE A 134 -0.54 8.44 -1.54
C PHE A 134 -0.81 9.94 -1.74
N THR A 135 -0.99 10.37 -2.99
CA THR A 135 -1.28 11.78 -3.30
C THR A 135 -2.55 12.28 -2.59
N GLN A 136 -3.59 11.43 -2.51
CA GLN A 136 -4.84 11.78 -1.86
C GLN A 136 -4.75 11.82 -0.33
N SER A 137 -3.86 11.05 0.27
CA SER A 137 -3.77 10.90 1.73
C SER A 137 -2.69 11.76 2.37
N ASN A 138 -1.69 12.20 1.63
CA ASN A 138 -0.46 12.78 2.18
C ASN A 138 -0.73 13.99 3.08
N LYS A 139 -1.49 14.98 2.59
CA LYS A 139 -1.78 16.21 3.35
C LYS A 139 -2.50 15.90 4.66
N GLU A 140 -3.59 15.13 4.59
CA GLU A 140 -4.39 14.80 5.77
C GLU A 140 -3.63 13.91 6.77
N ALA A 141 -2.80 13.00 6.25
CA ALA A 141 -1.93 12.19 7.11
C ALA A 141 -0.90 13.04 7.87
N TYR A 142 -0.35 14.06 7.22
CA TYR A 142 0.52 15.02 7.87
C TYR A 142 -0.19 15.83 8.95
N ASP A 143 -1.39 16.33 8.66
CA ASP A 143 -2.20 17.09 9.61
C ASP A 143 -2.57 16.24 10.84
N ILE A 144 -2.96 14.96 10.61
CA ILE A 144 -3.23 14.02 11.70
C ILE A 144 -1.97 13.78 12.55
N PHE A 145 -0.84 13.58 11.89
CA PHE A 145 0.43 13.37 12.58
C PHE A 145 0.79 14.58 13.46
N SER A 146 0.74 15.78 12.88
CA SER A 146 1.08 17.03 13.59
C SER A 146 0.16 17.28 14.79
N ASN A 147 -1.15 17.11 14.60
CA ASN A 147 -2.13 17.29 15.67
C ASN A 147 -1.93 16.31 16.83
N GLU A 148 -1.66 15.03 16.52
CA GLU A 148 -1.38 14.03 17.55
C GLU A 148 -0.09 14.30 18.32
N LEU A 149 0.92 14.86 17.64
CA LEU A 149 2.13 15.30 18.31
C LEU A 149 1.85 16.45 19.26
N MET A 150 1.11 17.48 18.81
CA MET A 150 0.77 18.65 19.64
C MET A 150 -0.11 18.28 20.83
N GLU A 151 -1.05 17.34 20.66
CA GLU A 151 -1.85 16.80 21.77
C GLU A 151 -1.02 16.05 22.81
N GLY A 152 -0.01 15.32 22.34
CA GLY A 152 0.89 14.60 23.24
C GLY A 152 1.84 15.50 24.04
N LEU A 153 1.97 16.78 23.65
CA LEU A 153 2.80 17.77 24.32
C LEU A 153 2.06 18.56 25.40
N LYS A 154 0.75 18.54 25.40
CA LYS A 154 -0.09 19.15 26.43
C LYS A 154 -0.14 18.29 27.67
#